data_f0d1cf0d10986bcd010729dee400304e
#
_entry.id   f0d1cf0d10986bcd010729dee400304e
#
_cell.length_a   1.000
_cell.length_b   1.000
_cell.length_c   1.000
_cell.angle_alpha   90.00
_cell.angle_beta   90.00
_cell.angle_gamma   90.00
#
_symmetry.space_group_name_H-M   'P 1'
#
loop_
_entity.id
_entity.type
_entity.pdbx_description
1 polymer ?
#
loop_
_entity_poly.entity_id
_entity_poly.type
_entity_poly.pdbx_seq_one_letter_code
_entity_poly.pdbx_strand_id
1 'polypeptide(L)'
;MNANAFRHFYDYHFNEYRKLWDYVTQLSYEQFTQPVGYSHGSVRDQILHLISCDDGWFSELRGVGPSEPLSPTNVDDRESIRAHWDKVEQSMRAYLAELQDDMLFDKPIKEPEEDNDLIVWQVLLHVANHGTDHRAQVLRLLNDLGVKTTYQDYIFYVYEHM
;
A
#
# COMPACT_ATOMS: atom_id res chain seq x y z
N MET A 1 -8.87 17.17 7.64
CA MET A 1 -7.94 17.07 6.47
C MET A 1 -8.73 17.47 5.23
N ASN A 2 -8.09 18.09 4.26
CA ASN A 2 -8.65 18.39 2.94
C ASN A 2 -7.97 17.53 1.86
N ALA A 3 -8.42 17.62 0.62
CA ALA A 3 -7.87 16.82 -0.48
C ALA A 3 -6.36 17.03 -0.68
N ASN A 4 -5.84 18.26 -0.48
CA ASN A 4 -4.40 18.54 -0.56
C ASN A 4 -3.62 17.83 0.56
N ALA A 5 -4.16 17.78 1.77
CA ALA A 5 -3.52 17.08 2.89
C ALA A 5 -3.44 15.56 2.63
N PHE A 6 -4.48 14.99 2.00
CA PHE A 6 -4.44 13.59 1.57
C PHE A 6 -3.40 13.35 0.48
N ARG A 7 -3.31 14.21 -0.55
CA ARG A 7 -2.27 14.10 -1.57
C ARG A 7 -0.87 14.09 -0.97
N HIS A 8 -0.56 15.04 -0.09
CA HIS A 8 0.73 15.09 0.59
C HIS A 8 0.99 13.85 1.45
N PHE A 9 -0.02 13.36 2.19
CA PHE A 9 0.12 12.16 3.02
C PHE A 9 0.33 10.90 2.18
N TYR A 10 -0.30 10.81 1.02
CA TYR A 10 -0.08 9.70 0.08
C TYR A 10 1.26 9.80 -0.65
N ASP A 11 1.80 10.99 -0.89
CA ASP A 11 3.17 11.14 -1.41
C ASP A 11 4.20 10.56 -0.42
N TYR A 12 4.01 10.78 0.89
CA TYR A 12 4.77 10.08 1.93
C TYR A 12 4.57 8.56 1.85
N HIS A 13 3.34 8.09 1.77
CA HIS A 13 3.00 6.66 1.70
C HIS A 13 3.72 5.96 0.52
N PHE A 14 3.66 6.53 -0.66
CA PHE A 14 4.35 6.02 -1.84
C PHE A 14 5.88 6.11 -1.72
N ASN A 15 6.40 7.16 -1.10
CA ASN A 15 7.84 7.29 -0.84
C ASN A 15 8.36 6.14 0.04
N GLU A 16 7.63 5.84 1.11
CA GLU A 16 7.99 4.74 2.01
C GLU A 16 7.85 3.36 1.34
N TYR A 17 6.90 3.19 0.42
CA TYR A 17 6.80 1.97 -0.38
C TYR A 17 8.01 1.78 -1.33
N ARG A 18 8.54 2.86 -1.92
CA ARG A 18 9.75 2.77 -2.75
C ARG A 18 10.96 2.38 -1.91
N LYS A 19 11.16 3.02 -0.75
CA LYS A 19 12.22 2.65 0.20
C LYS A 19 12.10 1.17 0.61
N LEU A 20 10.89 0.73 0.93
CA LEU A 20 10.63 -0.67 1.27
C LEU A 20 11.06 -1.62 0.15
N TRP A 21 10.71 -1.29 -1.10
CA TRP A 21 11.09 -2.10 -2.25
C TRP A 21 12.60 -2.16 -2.45
N ASP A 22 13.31 -1.05 -2.26
CA ASP A 22 14.78 -1.01 -2.34
C ASP A 22 15.43 -1.94 -1.30
N TYR A 23 14.84 -2.07 -0.11
CA TYR A 23 15.29 -3.07 0.87
C TYR A 23 14.97 -4.50 0.43
N VAL A 24 13.79 -4.74 -0.07
CA VAL A 24 13.34 -6.07 -0.55
C VAL A 24 14.24 -6.58 -1.68
N THR A 25 14.76 -5.72 -2.55
CA THR A 25 15.67 -6.10 -3.63
C THR A 25 17.01 -6.64 -3.15
N GLN A 26 17.40 -6.39 -1.90
CA GLN A 26 18.65 -6.89 -1.30
C GLN A 26 18.54 -8.36 -0.85
N LEU A 27 17.35 -8.90 -0.72
CA LEU A 27 17.11 -10.29 -0.33
C LEU A 27 17.49 -11.25 -1.47
N SER A 28 17.98 -12.44 -1.13
CA SER A 28 17.96 -13.55 -2.08
C SER A 28 16.51 -13.96 -2.40
N TYR A 29 16.31 -14.74 -3.47
CA TYR A 29 14.97 -15.24 -3.79
C TYR A 29 14.43 -16.14 -2.66
N GLU A 30 15.28 -17.00 -2.10
CA GLU A 30 14.94 -17.85 -0.97
C GLU A 30 14.49 -17.04 0.24
N GLN A 31 15.24 -16.00 0.64
CA GLN A 31 14.87 -15.11 1.73
C GLN A 31 13.54 -14.36 1.46
N PHE A 32 13.32 -13.94 0.22
CA PHE A 32 12.10 -13.24 -0.19
C PHE A 32 10.85 -14.12 -0.09
N THR A 33 10.98 -15.41 -0.39
CA THR A 33 9.86 -16.37 -0.45
C THR A 33 9.78 -17.28 0.78
N GLN A 34 10.75 -17.22 1.70
CA GLN A 34 10.80 -18.05 2.89
C GLN A 34 9.55 -17.85 3.76
N PRO A 35 8.76 -18.89 4.02
CA PRO A 35 7.60 -18.80 4.91
C PRO A 35 8.01 -18.45 6.33
N VAL A 36 7.29 -17.52 6.94
CA VAL A 36 7.41 -17.20 8.37
C VAL A 36 6.07 -17.43 9.05
N GLY A 37 6.09 -17.83 10.30
CA GLY A 37 4.88 -18.11 11.08
C GLY A 37 4.19 -16.85 11.63
N TYR A 38 4.22 -15.75 10.86
CA TYR A 38 3.71 -14.45 11.28
C TYR A 38 3.00 -13.73 10.13
N SER A 39 1.86 -13.09 10.42
CA SER A 39 1.05 -12.30 9.50
C SER A 39 0.73 -13.06 8.20
N HIS A 40 1.00 -12.48 7.02
CA HIS A 40 0.70 -13.08 5.71
C HIS A 40 1.79 -14.04 5.19
N GLY A 41 2.72 -14.46 6.02
CA GLY A 41 3.75 -15.40 5.61
C GLY A 41 5.06 -14.73 5.19
N SER A 42 5.57 -15.02 3.99
CA SER A 42 6.86 -14.51 3.51
C SER A 42 6.86 -12.99 3.26
N VAL A 43 8.04 -12.40 3.05
CA VAL A 43 8.15 -11.00 2.59
C VAL A 43 7.38 -10.80 1.28
N ARG A 44 7.49 -11.75 0.33
CA ARG A 44 6.71 -11.73 -0.91
C ARG A 44 5.20 -11.67 -0.64
N ASP A 45 4.69 -12.55 0.21
CA ASP A 45 3.26 -12.65 0.47
C ASP A 45 2.71 -11.39 1.16
N GLN A 46 3.50 -10.78 2.04
CA GLN A 46 3.21 -9.47 2.64
C GLN A 46 3.10 -8.36 1.58
N ILE A 47 4.03 -8.32 0.63
CA ILE A 47 4.02 -7.33 -0.46
C ILE A 47 2.80 -7.54 -1.37
N LEU A 48 2.50 -8.78 -1.75
CA LEU A 48 1.32 -9.09 -2.57
C LEU A 48 0.02 -8.69 -1.85
N HIS A 49 -0.06 -8.91 -0.53
CA HIS A 49 -1.19 -8.47 0.26
C HIS A 49 -1.35 -6.94 0.25
N LEU A 50 -0.26 -6.18 0.48
CA LEU A 50 -0.26 -4.72 0.43
C LEU A 50 -0.81 -4.20 -0.91
N ILE A 51 -0.27 -4.69 -2.03
CA ILE A 51 -0.68 -4.28 -3.38
C ILE A 51 -2.17 -4.58 -3.60
N SER A 52 -2.62 -5.78 -3.20
CA SER A 52 -4.00 -6.21 -3.38
C SER A 52 -4.99 -5.37 -2.55
N CYS A 53 -4.63 -5.02 -1.32
CA CYS A 53 -5.48 -4.17 -0.48
C CYS A 53 -5.57 -2.74 -1.02
N ASP A 54 -4.44 -2.15 -1.44
CA ASP A 54 -4.41 -0.82 -2.04
C ASP A 54 -5.27 -0.77 -3.32
N ASP A 55 -5.11 -1.76 -4.20
CA ASP A 55 -5.90 -1.83 -5.44
C ASP A 55 -7.39 -2.06 -5.15
N GLY A 56 -7.73 -2.96 -4.22
CA GLY A 56 -9.10 -3.26 -3.85
C GLY A 56 -9.83 -2.01 -3.37
N TRP A 57 -9.32 -1.33 -2.35
CA TRP A 57 -9.94 -0.15 -1.79
C TRP A 57 -10.05 1.01 -2.80
N PHE A 58 -9.00 1.27 -3.59
CA PHE A 58 -9.06 2.33 -4.60
C PHE A 58 -9.95 1.96 -5.78
N SER A 59 -10.14 0.69 -6.09
CA SER A 59 -11.12 0.24 -7.09
C SER A 59 -12.55 0.51 -6.60
N GLU A 60 -12.84 0.24 -5.34
CA GLU A 60 -14.13 0.59 -4.73
C GLU A 60 -14.38 2.11 -4.72
N LEU A 61 -13.38 2.92 -4.35
CA LEU A 61 -13.49 4.38 -4.41
C LEU A 61 -13.79 4.91 -5.83
N ARG A 62 -13.30 4.23 -6.86
CA ARG A 62 -13.54 4.58 -8.28
C ARG A 62 -14.85 4.02 -8.82
N GLY A 63 -15.54 3.17 -8.06
CA GLY A 63 -16.74 2.48 -8.52
C GLY A 63 -16.48 1.46 -9.64
N VAL A 64 -15.25 0.91 -9.71
CA VAL A 64 -14.91 -0.21 -10.59
C VAL A 64 -14.75 -1.44 -9.71
N GLY A 65 -15.15 -2.61 -10.18
CA GLY A 65 -15.03 -3.83 -9.39
C GLY A 65 -13.56 -4.10 -9.02
N PRO A 66 -13.29 -4.72 -7.85
CA PRO A 66 -11.94 -5.03 -7.42
C PRO A 66 -11.24 -5.96 -8.42
N SER A 67 -9.94 -5.77 -8.59
CA SER A 67 -9.10 -6.71 -9.32
C SER A 67 -9.01 -8.04 -8.57
N GLU A 68 -8.68 -9.10 -9.27
CA GLU A 68 -8.38 -10.37 -8.61
C GLU A 68 -7.16 -10.19 -7.68
N PRO A 69 -7.26 -10.60 -6.40
CA PRO A 69 -6.15 -10.45 -5.47
C PRO A 69 -4.87 -11.14 -5.97
N LEU A 70 -3.75 -10.47 -5.82
CA LEU A 70 -2.45 -11.02 -6.17
C LEU A 70 -2.09 -12.16 -5.21
N SER A 71 -1.54 -13.22 -5.78
CA SER A 71 -1.06 -14.36 -5.02
C SER A 71 0.18 -14.96 -5.71
N PRO A 72 0.99 -15.77 -5.00
CA PRO A 72 2.14 -16.45 -5.62
C PRO A 72 1.78 -17.36 -6.79
N THR A 73 0.51 -17.71 -6.95
CA THR A 73 0.05 -18.55 -8.06
C THR A 73 -0.15 -17.77 -9.36
N ASN A 74 -0.40 -16.46 -9.28
CA ASN A 74 -0.62 -15.62 -10.45
C ASN A 74 0.53 -14.61 -10.69
N VAL A 75 1.27 -14.22 -9.64
CA VAL A 75 2.42 -13.32 -9.74
C VAL A 75 3.49 -13.77 -8.74
N ASP A 76 4.62 -14.26 -9.20
CA ASP A 76 5.66 -14.82 -8.34
C ASP A 76 7.01 -14.08 -8.41
N ASP A 77 7.41 -13.62 -9.58
CA ASP A 77 8.70 -12.94 -9.77
C ASP A 77 8.65 -11.46 -9.38
N ARG A 78 9.81 -10.94 -8.93
CA ARG A 78 9.92 -9.56 -8.46
C ARG A 78 9.60 -8.50 -9.51
N GLU A 79 9.94 -8.75 -10.76
CA GLU A 79 9.69 -7.80 -11.85
C GLU A 79 8.19 -7.63 -12.08
N SER A 80 7.47 -8.74 -12.16
CA SER A 80 6.01 -8.75 -12.28
C SER A 80 5.33 -8.13 -11.06
N ILE A 81 5.81 -8.43 -9.84
CA ILE A 81 5.29 -7.82 -8.60
C ILE A 81 5.50 -6.30 -8.63
N ARG A 82 6.70 -5.84 -8.99
CA ARG A 82 6.99 -4.40 -9.07
C ARG A 82 6.12 -3.70 -10.12
N ALA A 83 5.98 -4.33 -11.30
CA ALA A 83 5.14 -3.79 -12.37
C ALA A 83 3.66 -3.66 -11.95
N HIS A 84 3.13 -4.62 -11.18
CA HIS A 84 1.78 -4.50 -10.62
C HIS A 84 1.69 -3.37 -9.59
N TRP A 85 2.66 -3.27 -8.70
CA TRP A 85 2.69 -2.18 -7.71
C TRP A 85 2.73 -0.80 -8.38
N ASP A 86 3.55 -0.63 -9.42
CA ASP A 86 3.62 0.62 -10.18
C ASP A 86 2.28 0.99 -10.82
N LYS A 87 1.54 0.00 -11.35
CA LYS A 87 0.21 0.23 -11.91
C LYS A 87 -0.80 0.66 -10.84
N VAL A 88 -0.77 0.01 -9.68
CA VAL A 88 -1.64 0.36 -8.55
C VAL A 88 -1.32 1.77 -8.06
N GLU A 89 -0.04 2.09 -7.81
CA GLU A 89 0.38 3.44 -7.42
C GLU A 89 -0.09 4.48 -8.44
N GLN A 90 0.09 4.22 -9.74
CA GLN A 90 -0.35 5.14 -10.80
C GLN A 90 -1.87 5.36 -10.77
N SER A 91 -2.64 4.31 -10.55
CA SER A 91 -4.09 4.38 -10.43
C SER A 91 -4.55 5.17 -9.20
N MET A 92 -3.89 4.94 -8.04
CA MET A 92 -4.15 5.68 -6.81
C MET A 92 -3.83 7.17 -6.98
N ARG A 93 -2.70 7.50 -7.61
CA ARG A 93 -2.31 8.89 -7.93
C ARG A 93 -3.31 9.58 -8.84
N ALA A 94 -3.83 8.87 -9.85
CA ALA A 94 -4.86 9.42 -10.74
C ALA A 94 -6.14 9.78 -9.96
N TYR A 95 -6.62 8.89 -9.09
CA TYR A 95 -7.77 9.18 -8.23
C TYR A 95 -7.51 10.38 -7.29
N LEU A 96 -6.35 10.42 -6.65
CA LEU A 96 -5.99 11.50 -5.72
C LEU A 96 -5.83 12.86 -6.44
N ALA A 97 -5.41 12.87 -7.70
CA ALA A 97 -5.31 14.09 -8.50
C ALA A 97 -6.69 14.73 -8.75
N GLU A 98 -7.73 13.90 -8.96
CA GLU A 98 -9.10 14.35 -9.19
C GLU A 98 -9.89 14.64 -7.88
N LEU A 99 -9.35 14.21 -6.73
CA LEU A 99 -10.03 14.33 -5.44
C LEU A 99 -10.29 15.80 -5.07
N GLN A 100 -11.55 16.13 -4.74
CA GLN A 100 -11.97 17.44 -4.24
C GLN A 100 -12.42 17.33 -2.78
N ASP A 101 -12.48 18.48 -2.09
CA ASP A 101 -12.80 18.50 -0.65
C ASP A 101 -14.23 18.01 -0.34
N ASP A 102 -15.19 18.27 -1.21
CA ASP A 102 -16.56 17.80 -1.09
C ASP A 102 -16.70 16.30 -1.29
N MET A 103 -15.89 15.70 -2.18
CA MET A 103 -15.85 14.26 -2.41
C MET A 103 -15.43 13.46 -1.16
N LEU A 104 -14.73 14.07 -0.22
CA LEU A 104 -14.28 13.41 1.01
C LEU A 104 -15.42 12.83 1.85
N PHE A 105 -16.62 13.33 1.69
CA PHE A 105 -17.81 12.92 2.44
C PHE A 105 -18.76 12.04 1.61
N ASP A 106 -18.42 11.73 0.38
CA ASP A 106 -19.19 10.82 -0.46
C ASP A 106 -19.09 9.38 0.04
N LYS A 107 -20.13 8.59 -0.27
CA LYS A 107 -20.22 7.15 0.00
C LYS A 107 -20.18 6.38 -1.34
N PRO A 108 -19.01 6.18 -1.93
CA PRO A 108 -18.89 5.58 -3.26
C PRO A 108 -19.06 4.06 -3.24
N ILE A 109 -18.77 3.40 -2.11
CA ILE A 109 -18.79 1.94 -1.99
C ILE A 109 -20.23 1.44 -1.96
N LYS A 110 -20.55 0.44 -2.80
CA LYS A 110 -21.87 -0.15 -2.89
C LYS A 110 -21.91 -1.60 -2.39
N GLU A 111 -20.79 -2.28 -2.52
CA GLU A 111 -20.61 -3.68 -2.13
C GLU A 111 -19.22 -3.84 -1.49
N PRO A 112 -19.07 -4.63 -0.41
CA PRO A 112 -20.15 -5.32 0.28
C PRO A 112 -21.06 -4.37 1.09
N GLU A 113 -22.27 -4.81 1.46
CA GLU A 113 -23.26 -3.97 2.17
C GLU A 113 -22.71 -3.39 3.49
N GLU A 114 -21.82 -4.11 4.17
CA GLU A 114 -21.18 -3.69 5.42
C GLU A 114 -20.28 -2.45 5.26
N ASP A 115 -19.78 -2.18 4.05
CA ASP A 115 -18.89 -1.05 3.75
C ASP A 115 -19.61 0.14 3.10
N ASN A 116 -20.88 0.02 2.77
CA ASN A 116 -21.63 1.03 2.02
C ASN A 116 -21.83 2.37 2.77
N ASP A 117 -21.61 2.38 4.07
CA ASP A 117 -21.68 3.58 4.91
C ASP A 117 -20.32 4.30 5.06
N LEU A 118 -19.24 3.69 4.57
CA LEU A 118 -17.92 4.31 4.60
C LEU A 118 -17.86 5.52 3.66
N ILE A 119 -17.27 6.59 4.18
CA ILE A 119 -17.01 7.80 3.39
C ILE A 119 -15.56 7.85 2.94
N VAL A 120 -15.30 8.55 1.85
CA VAL A 120 -13.98 8.59 1.16
C VAL A 120 -12.82 8.84 2.13
N TRP A 121 -12.91 9.86 3.02
CA TRP A 121 -11.78 10.14 3.92
C TRP A 121 -11.47 9.01 4.90
N GLN A 122 -12.49 8.22 5.31
CA GLN A 122 -12.27 7.07 6.20
C GLN A 122 -11.50 5.97 5.48
N VAL A 123 -11.88 5.68 4.24
CA VAL A 123 -11.19 4.70 3.39
C VAL A 123 -9.75 5.14 3.13
N LEU A 124 -9.53 6.41 2.77
CA LEU A 124 -8.18 6.94 2.55
C LEU A 124 -7.30 6.82 3.80
N LEU A 125 -7.82 7.13 4.99
CA LEU A 125 -7.07 6.94 6.24
C LEU A 125 -6.83 5.46 6.54
N HIS A 126 -7.83 4.60 6.30
CA HIS A 126 -7.68 3.16 6.49
C HIS A 126 -6.54 2.61 5.64
N VAL A 127 -6.53 2.87 4.35
CA VAL A 127 -5.48 2.38 3.43
C VAL A 127 -4.08 2.85 3.86
N ALA A 128 -3.93 4.12 4.19
CA ALA A 128 -2.63 4.65 4.61
C ALA A 128 -2.16 4.05 5.95
N ASN A 129 -3.08 3.87 6.92
CA ASN A 129 -2.79 3.24 8.21
C ASN A 129 -2.48 1.74 8.05
N HIS A 130 -3.25 1.01 7.25
CA HIS A 130 -3.03 -0.38 6.90
C HIS A 130 -1.64 -0.56 6.25
N GLY A 131 -1.30 0.31 5.29
CA GLY A 131 0.02 0.31 4.68
C GLY A 131 1.16 0.56 5.69
N THR A 132 0.96 1.44 6.67
CA THR A 132 1.95 1.69 7.72
C THR A 132 2.16 0.47 8.61
N ASP A 133 1.08 -0.21 9.02
CA ASP A 133 1.15 -1.42 9.83
C ASP A 133 1.90 -2.55 9.09
N HIS A 134 1.51 -2.85 7.85
CA HIS A 134 2.17 -3.90 7.08
C HIS A 134 3.62 -3.55 6.67
N ARG A 135 3.93 -2.29 6.38
CA ARG A 135 5.33 -1.87 6.18
C ARG A 135 6.18 -2.14 7.42
N ALA A 136 5.67 -1.81 8.62
CA ALA A 136 6.38 -2.09 9.86
C ALA A 136 6.66 -3.59 10.05
N GLN A 137 5.70 -4.45 9.68
CA GLN A 137 5.86 -5.90 9.72
C GLN A 137 6.94 -6.37 8.74
N VAL A 138 6.93 -5.89 7.49
CA VAL A 138 7.95 -6.21 6.49
C VAL A 138 9.33 -5.70 6.91
N LEU A 139 9.44 -4.47 7.43
CA LEU A 139 10.70 -3.91 7.94
C LEU A 139 11.28 -4.77 9.07
N ARG A 140 10.42 -5.31 9.93
CA ARG A 140 10.85 -6.26 10.98
C ARG A 140 11.40 -7.55 10.37
N LEU A 141 10.72 -8.15 9.38
CA LEU A 141 11.20 -9.33 8.68
C LEU A 141 12.52 -9.08 7.97
N LEU A 142 12.67 -7.95 7.29
CA LEU A 142 13.90 -7.53 6.63
C LEU A 142 15.07 -7.42 7.62
N ASN A 143 14.82 -6.83 8.79
CA ASN A 143 15.82 -6.73 9.86
C ASN A 143 16.24 -8.12 10.37
N ASP A 144 15.31 -9.03 10.59
CA ASP A 144 15.59 -10.40 11.01
C ASP A 144 16.37 -11.18 9.94
N LEU A 145 16.26 -10.81 8.66
CA LEU A 145 17.03 -11.33 7.52
C LEU A 145 18.38 -10.60 7.30
N GLY A 146 18.74 -9.65 8.16
CA GLY A 146 20.02 -8.93 8.13
C GLY A 146 20.05 -7.70 7.23
N VAL A 147 18.92 -7.26 6.67
CA VAL A 147 18.83 -6.03 5.89
C VAL A 147 18.70 -4.83 6.80
N LYS A 148 19.60 -3.85 6.66
CA LYS A 148 19.50 -2.59 7.40
C LYS A 148 18.42 -1.70 6.80
N THR A 149 17.48 -1.26 7.64
CA THR A 149 16.37 -0.37 7.25
C THR A 149 16.47 0.96 7.99
N THR A 150 15.74 1.97 7.52
CA THR A 150 15.64 3.29 8.16
C THR A 150 14.24 3.50 8.75
N TYR A 151 14.07 4.59 9.46
CA TYR A 151 12.80 5.00 10.02
C TYR A 151 11.80 5.31 8.91
N GLN A 152 10.51 5.04 9.19
CA GLN A 152 9.40 5.38 8.30
C GLN A 152 8.47 6.46 8.92
N ASP A 153 8.95 7.19 9.93
CA ASP A 153 8.13 8.19 10.59
C ASP A 153 7.81 9.35 9.64
N TYR A 154 6.55 9.69 9.55
CA TYR A 154 6.04 10.76 8.69
C TYR A 154 6.75 12.10 8.90
N ILE A 155 7.16 12.39 10.14
CA ILE A 155 7.83 13.65 10.44
C ILE A 155 9.18 13.80 9.72
N PHE A 156 9.92 12.72 9.50
CA PHE A 156 11.17 12.77 8.73
C PHE A 156 10.92 13.07 7.26
N TYR A 157 9.86 12.49 6.68
CA TYR A 157 9.43 12.86 5.34
C TYR A 157 9.09 14.34 5.24
N VAL A 158 8.38 14.90 6.23
CA VAL A 158 8.08 16.34 6.27
C VAL A 158 9.35 17.18 6.29
N TYR A 159 10.35 16.83 7.14
CA TYR A 159 11.62 17.57 7.19
C TYR A 159 12.41 17.52 5.89
N GLU A 160 12.30 16.43 5.13
CA GLU A 160 13.00 16.28 3.83
C GLU A 160 12.33 17.08 2.69
N HIS A 161 11.06 17.50 2.86
CA HIS A 161 10.24 18.13 1.82
C HIS A 161 9.68 19.51 2.22
N MET A 162 10.25 20.16 3.24
CA MET A 162 9.93 21.54 3.68
C MET A 162 10.59 22.60 2.81
#